data_2fe1e9f48b60349442068f395dfbba87
#
_entry.id   2fe1e9f48b60349442068f395dfbba87
#
_cell.length_a   1.000
_cell.length_b   1.000
_cell.length_c   1.000
_cell.angle_alpha   90.00
_cell.angle_beta   90.00
_cell.angle_gamma   90.00
#
_symmetry.space_group_name_H-M   'P 1'
#
loop_
_entity.id
_entity.type
_entity.pdbx_description
1 polymer ?
#
loop_
_entity_poly.entity_id
_entity_poly.type
_entity_poly.pdbx_seq_one_letter_code
_entity_poly.pdbx_strand_id
1 'polypeptide(L)'
;MAKKQLIIRNFTTLQAFDGGQRYKVIRNEAGEETGIEVSGVLTTFDVPNENGTEFTKESYDKFVDEYFIAHSVNVPLVLYHNDTDPRTVAGIVKSMTKTKEGVEIVGWIPRTAYYYNLIKAQIAEGILQGFSNYGGMRDCEWDEENDAVKVTDFALMHASLVATPADTGAWLEAQNTAFHGFKAPIDNEVNPKEQKETTEAWRLLV
;
A
#
# COMPACT_ATOMS: atom_id res chain seq x y z
N MET A 1 -31.16 -13.67 -3.09
CA MET A 1 -30.04 -12.86 -3.55
C MET A 1 -29.62 -11.97 -2.38
N ALA A 2 -28.53 -12.30 -1.71
CA ALA A 2 -28.00 -11.51 -0.59
C ALA A 2 -27.26 -10.30 -1.16
N LYS A 3 -27.66 -9.09 -0.74
CA LYS A 3 -26.95 -7.86 -1.08
C LYS A 3 -25.58 -7.92 -0.41
N LYS A 4 -24.48 -7.93 -1.20
CA LYS A 4 -23.13 -7.70 -0.68
C LYS A 4 -23.12 -6.34 0.01
N GLN A 5 -23.00 -6.34 1.33
CA GLN A 5 -22.84 -5.12 2.10
C GLN A 5 -21.35 -4.79 2.07
N LEU A 6 -20.98 -3.70 1.37
CA LEU A 6 -19.64 -3.17 1.41
C LEU A 6 -19.35 -2.70 2.84
N ILE A 7 -18.59 -3.48 3.59
CA ILE A 7 -18.17 -3.09 4.93
C ILE A 7 -16.98 -2.15 4.75
N ILE A 8 -17.27 -0.85 4.77
CA ILE A 8 -16.23 0.18 4.96
C ILE A 8 -15.83 0.08 6.42
N ARG A 9 -14.72 -0.59 6.70
CA ARG A 9 -14.14 -0.59 8.04
C ARG A 9 -13.54 0.79 8.31
N ASN A 10 -14.03 1.47 9.33
CA ASN A 10 -13.40 2.67 9.87
C ASN A 10 -12.08 2.27 10.52
N PHE A 11 -10.97 2.56 9.83
CA PHE A 11 -9.64 2.41 10.42
C PHE A 11 -9.42 3.50 11.45
N THR A 12 -9.01 3.09 12.63
CA THR A 12 -8.69 4.00 13.74
C THR A 12 -7.46 4.80 13.36
N THR A 13 -7.58 6.08 13.43
CA THR A 13 -6.62 7.14 13.14
C THR A 13 -5.22 6.82 13.65
N LEU A 14 -4.28 6.53 12.75
CA LEU A 14 -2.88 6.72 13.04
C LEU A 14 -2.62 8.23 13.15
N GLN A 15 -1.73 8.64 14.04
CA GLN A 15 -1.53 10.06 14.35
C GLN A 15 -1.04 10.81 13.13
N ALA A 16 -1.86 11.72 12.61
CA ALA A 16 -1.43 12.66 11.59
C ALA A 16 -0.20 13.42 12.08
N PHE A 17 0.80 13.58 11.21
CA PHE A 17 1.90 14.49 11.49
C PHE A 17 1.34 15.90 11.76
N ASP A 18 1.89 16.62 12.75
CA ASP A 18 1.45 17.95 13.13
C ASP A 18 1.19 18.84 11.90
N GLY A 19 -0.02 19.39 11.81
CA GLY A 19 -0.40 20.32 10.76
C GLY A 19 -1.07 19.70 9.51
N GLY A 20 -1.47 18.42 9.52
CA GLY A 20 -2.16 17.78 8.38
C GLY A 20 -1.27 17.50 7.17
N GLN A 21 0.05 17.57 7.36
CA GLN A 21 1.02 17.20 6.32
C GLN A 21 1.07 15.68 6.15
N ARG A 22 1.16 15.23 4.89
CA ARG A 22 1.22 13.80 4.53
C ARG A 22 2.64 13.23 4.60
N TYR A 23 3.59 14.00 5.06
CA TYR A 23 4.98 13.61 5.28
C TYR A 23 5.59 14.44 6.41
N LYS A 24 6.62 13.89 7.03
CA LYS A 24 7.44 14.56 8.03
C LYS A 24 8.78 14.95 7.41
N VAL A 25 9.16 16.21 7.52
CA VAL A 25 10.49 16.68 7.09
C VAL A 25 11.53 16.27 8.12
N ILE A 26 12.57 15.58 7.67
CA ILE A 26 13.71 15.18 8.48
C ILE A 26 14.86 16.16 8.27
N ARG A 27 15.44 16.63 9.37
CA ARG A 27 16.52 17.60 9.38
C ARG A 27 17.72 17.05 10.15
N ASN A 28 18.93 17.47 9.74
CA ASN A 28 20.15 17.21 10.50
C ASN A 28 20.30 18.20 11.68
N GLU A 29 21.39 18.06 12.44
CA GLU A 29 21.70 18.94 13.57
C GLU A 29 21.90 20.42 13.17
N ALA A 30 22.30 20.68 11.92
CA ALA A 30 22.43 22.03 11.37
C ALA A 30 21.09 22.61 10.90
N GLY A 31 19.97 21.87 11.05
CA GLY A 31 18.64 22.29 10.61
C GLY A 31 18.38 22.12 9.12
N GLU A 32 19.30 21.52 8.36
CA GLU A 32 19.15 21.29 6.94
C GLU A 32 18.26 20.06 6.67
N GLU A 33 17.39 20.18 5.68
CA GLU A 33 16.51 19.09 5.26
C GLU A 33 17.32 17.96 4.61
N THR A 34 17.25 16.75 5.19
CA THR A 34 17.95 15.56 4.69
C THR A 34 17.03 14.61 3.95
N GLY A 35 15.73 14.73 4.14
CA GLY A 35 14.73 13.89 3.51
C GLY A 35 13.35 14.10 4.11
N ILE A 36 12.43 13.23 3.70
CA ILE A 36 11.09 13.13 4.28
C ILE A 36 10.78 11.70 4.73
N GLU A 37 9.96 11.55 5.75
CA GLU A 37 9.31 10.30 6.13
C GLU A 37 7.84 10.34 5.73
N VAL A 38 7.36 9.21 5.23
CA VAL A 38 5.96 8.94 4.91
C VAL A 38 5.53 7.68 5.63
N SER A 39 4.34 7.66 6.19
CA SER A 39 3.80 6.50 6.91
C SER A 39 2.39 6.17 6.45
N GLY A 40 2.00 4.94 6.65
CA GLY A 40 0.65 4.45 6.34
C GLY A 40 0.58 2.93 6.27
N VAL A 41 -0.58 2.44 5.91
CA VAL A 41 -0.86 1.02 5.73
C VAL A 41 -0.31 0.57 4.38
N LEU A 42 0.48 -0.51 4.37
CA LEU A 42 0.99 -1.15 3.16
C LEU A 42 -0.02 -2.14 2.58
N THR A 43 -0.67 -2.90 3.45
CA THR A 43 -1.71 -3.86 3.10
C THR A 43 -2.63 -4.12 4.28
N THR A 44 -3.89 -4.44 4.00
CA THR A 44 -4.87 -4.87 4.99
C THR A 44 -4.98 -6.39 5.02
N PHE A 45 -5.39 -6.96 6.16
CA PHE A 45 -5.58 -8.40 6.32
C PHE A 45 -7.03 -8.79 6.18
N ASP A 46 -7.24 -10.02 5.70
CA ASP A 46 -8.54 -10.68 5.63
C ASP A 46 -9.59 -9.88 4.81
N VAL A 47 -9.12 -9.07 3.85
CA VAL A 47 -9.97 -8.30 2.91
C VAL A 47 -9.37 -8.40 1.52
N PRO A 48 -10.09 -8.93 0.52
CA PRO A 48 -9.63 -8.93 -0.86
C PRO A 48 -9.41 -7.50 -1.38
N ASN A 49 -8.27 -7.26 -2.01
CA ASN A 49 -7.99 -6.02 -2.71
C ASN A 49 -8.62 -6.00 -4.11
N GLU A 50 -8.48 -4.90 -4.85
CA GLU A 50 -9.02 -4.72 -6.20
C GLU A 50 -8.47 -5.73 -7.23
N ASN A 51 -7.32 -6.35 -6.94
CA ASN A 51 -6.73 -7.40 -7.79
C ASN A 51 -7.23 -8.81 -7.43
N GLY A 52 -8.19 -8.96 -6.52
CA GLY A 52 -8.67 -10.24 -6.05
C GLY A 52 -7.65 -11.00 -5.20
N THR A 53 -6.76 -10.29 -4.50
CA THR A 53 -5.80 -10.88 -3.57
C THR A 53 -6.17 -10.52 -2.14
N GLU A 54 -6.25 -11.51 -1.27
CA GLU A 54 -6.47 -11.38 0.17
C GLU A 54 -5.21 -11.81 0.92
N PHE A 55 -4.68 -10.96 1.78
CA PHE A 55 -3.56 -11.30 2.65
C PHE A 55 -4.08 -11.73 4.01
N THR A 56 -3.67 -12.90 4.50
CA THR A 56 -3.98 -13.33 5.87
C THR A 56 -3.04 -12.65 6.87
N LYS A 57 -3.39 -12.74 8.15
CA LYS A 57 -2.52 -12.21 9.23
C LYS A 57 -1.14 -12.87 9.25
N GLU A 58 -1.08 -14.15 8.88
CA GLU A 58 0.14 -14.95 8.86
C GLU A 58 1.01 -14.66 7.64
N SER A 59 0.44 -14.10 6.56
CA SER A 59 1.12 -13.93 5.27
C SER A 59 2.42 -13.14 5.36
N TYR A 60 2.52 -12.21 6.31
CA TYR A 60 3.71 -11.38 6.54
C TYR A 60 4.56 -11.81 7.73
N ASP A 61 4.16 -12.84 8.51
CA ASP A 61 4.86 -13.22 9.74
C ASP A 61 6.33 -13.48 9.48
N LYS A 62 6.60 -14.40 8.56
CA LYS A 62 7.98 -14.79 8.24
C LYS A 62 8.77 -13.64 7.63
N PHE A 63 8.15 -12.86 6.75
CA PHE A 63 8.87 -11.75 6.12
C PHE A 63 9.22 -10.66 7.14
N VAL A 64 8.29 -10.25 7.98
CA VAL A 64 8.53 -9.18 8.96
C VAL A 64 9.50 -9.64 10.04
N ASP A 65 9.24 -10.80 10.66
CA ASP A 65 9.99 -11.22 11.84
C ASP A 65 11.37 -11.79 11.48
N GLU A 66 11.46 -12.64 10.45
CA GLU A 66 12.74 -13.28 10.10
C GLU A 66 13.59 -12.42 9.17
N TYR A 67 13.01 -11.87 8.10
CA TYR A 67 13.80 -11.16 7.09
C TYR A 67 13.98 -9.68 7.42
N PHE A 68 12.91 -8.96 7.70
CA PHE A 68 13.00 -7.52 7.90
C PHE A 68 13.65 -7.18 9.25
N ILE A 69 13.15 -7.77 10.35
CA ILE A 69 13.64 -7.48 11.71
C ILE A 69 14.95 -8.21 11.99
N ALA A 70 14.96 -9.54 11.92
CA ALA A 70 16.12 -10.32 12.36
C ALA A 70 17.33 -10.20 11.43
N HIS A 71 17.12 -10.11 10.11
CA HIS A 71 18.19 -9.99 9.11
C HIS A 71 18.42 -8.60 8.56
N SER A 72 17.63 -7.59 9.01
CA SER A 72 17.73 -6.20 8.57
C SER A 72 17.71 -6.06 7.03
N VAL A 73 16.83 -6.81 6.37
CA VAL A 73 16.69 -6.75 4.92
C VAL A 73 16.17 -5.39 4.51
N ASN A 74 16.86 -4.70 3.61
CA ASN A 74 16.41 -3.45 3.05
C ASN A 74 15.27 -3.69 2.06
N VAL A 75 14.12 -3.07 2.32
CA VAL A 75 12.99 -3.06 1.40
C VAL A 75 12.99 -1.73 0.65
N PRO A 76 13.20 -1.73 -0.68
CA PRO A 76 13.15 -0.51 -1.46
C PRO A 76 11.74 0.11 -1.42
N LEU A 77 11.70 1.45 -1.43
CA LEU A 77 10.51 2.22 -1.71
C LEU A 77 10.63 2.79 -3.12
N VAL A 78 9.75 2.36 -4.03
CA VAL A 78 9.80 2.74 -5.45
C VAL A 78 8.58 3.54 -5.86
N LEU A 79 8.58 4.09 -7.07
CA LEU A 79 7.43 4.77 -7.67
C LEU A 79 6.72 3.82 -8.64
N TYR A 80 5.40 3.62 -8.45
CA TYR A 80 4.54 2.90 -9.40
C TYR A 80 5.06 1.51 -9.80
N HIS A 81 5.65 0.76 -8.86
CA HIS A 81 6.24 -0.56 -9.09
C HIS A 81 7.32 -0.61 -10.18
N ASN A 82 7.90 0.53 -10.52
CA ASN A 82 8.97 0.58 -11.51
C ASN A 82 10.33 0.45 -10.82
N ASP A 83 10.76 -0.78 -10.58
CA ASP A 83 12.06 -1.11 -9.98
C ASP A 83 13.18 -1.30 -11.01
N THR A 84 12.86 -1.24 -12.30
CA THR A 84 13.82 -1.39 -13.40
C THR A 84 14.53 -0.09 -13.76
N ASP A 85 13.95 1.07 -13.41
CA ASP A 85 14.58 2.37 -13.57
C ASP A 85 15.15 2.85 -12.22
N PRO A 86 16.48 2.96 -12.06
CA PRO A 86 17.08 3.37 -10.80
C PRO A 86 16.65 4.77 -10.32
N ARG A 87 16.13 5.60 -11.21
CA ARG A 87 15.61 6.94 -10.85
C ARG A 87 14.30 6.89 -10.08
N THR A 88 13.55 5.80 -10.21
CA THR A 88 12.27 5.60 -9.52
C THR A 88 12.41 4.96 -8.15
N VAL A 89 13.61 4.54 -7.76
CA VAL A 89 13.90 4.15 -6.39
C VAL A 89 13.90 5.41 -5.53
N ALA A 90 12.77 5.62 -4.84
CA ALA A 90 12.54 6.83 -4.04
C ALA A 90 13.28 6.78 -2.70
N GLY A 91 13.44 5.60 -2.11
CA GLY A 91 14.04 5.44 -0.79
C GLY A 91 13.96 4.02 -0.27
N ILE A 92 13.77 3.88 1.04
CA ILE A 92 13.69 2.60 1.73
C ILE A 92 12.58 2.60 2.77
N VAL A 93 12.07 1.42 3.09
CA VAL A 93 11.21 1.19 4.27
C VAL A 93 12.09 1.12 5.50
N LYS A 94 11.90 2.03 6.46
CA LYS A 94 12.66 2.12 7.72
C LYS A 94 12.09 1.26 8.83
N SER A 95 10.76 1.17 8.88
CA SER A 95 10.09 0.32 9.86
C SER A 95 8.89 -0.35 9.21
N MET A 96 8.56 -1.52 9.73
CA MET A 96 7.42 -2.33 9.35
C MET A 96 6.83 -2.92 10.62
N THR A 97 5.53 -2.73 10.82
CA THR A 97 4.81 -3.16 12.02
C THR A 97 3.56 -3.90 11.61
N LYS A 98 3.41 -5.13 12.12
CA LYS A 98 2.13 -5.85 11.99
C LYS A 98 1.16 -5.34 13.04
N THR A 99 -0.05 -5.03 12.61
CA THR A 99 -1.18 -4.68 13.46
C THR A 99 -2.26 -5.76 13.38
N LYS A 100 -3.38 -5.54 14.01
CA LYS A 100 -4.53 -6.46 13.89
C LYS A 100 -5.18 -6.36 12.51
N GLU A 101 -5.07 -5.22 11.88
CA GLU A 101 -5.78 -4.85 10.66
C GLU A 101 -4.91 -5.02 9.41
N GLY A 102 -3.57 -5.04 9.55
CA GLY A 102 -2.67 -5.09 8.41
C GLY A 102 -1.21 -4.84 8.75
N VAL A 103 -0.43 -4.45 7.77
CA VAL A 103 0.97 -4.07 7.88
C VAL A 103 1.11 -2.57 7.67
N GLU A 104 1.69 -1.89 8.65
CA GLU A 104 2.03 -0.47 8.60
C GLU A 104 3.51 -0.30 8.31
N ILE A 105 3.86 0.72 7.52
CA ILE A 105 5.25 1.04 7.22
C ILE A 105 5.56 2.53 7.41
N VAL A 106 6.84 2.79 7.69
CA VAL A 106 7.44 4.12 7.56
C VAL A 106 8.48 4.06 6.45
N GLY A 107 8.26 4.79 5.39
CA GLY A 107 9.19 4.98 4.30
C GLY A 107 10.05 6.23 4.51
N TRP A 108 11.34 6.16 4.23
CA TRP A 108 12.24 7.30 4.21
C TRP A 108 12.71 7.59 2.80
N ILE A 109 12.53 8.84 2.36
CA ILE A 109 12.89 9.34 1.05
C ILE A 109 14.00 10.38 1.25
N PRO A 110 15.26 10.05 0.93
CA PRO A 110 16.39 10.98 1.09
C PRO A 110 16.29 12.14 0.10
N ARG A 111 16.79 13.31 0.50
CA ARG A 111 16.87 14.47 -0.38
C ARG A 111 17.69 14.22 -1.66
N THR A 112 18.54 13.22 -1.66
CA THR A 112 19.34 12.79 -2.81
C THR A 112 18.58 11.92 -3.81
N ALA A 113 17.34 11.47 -3.48
CA ALA A 113 16.52 10.72 -4.43
C ALA A 113 16.29 11.55 -5.70
N TYR A 114 16.39 10.91 -6.86
CA TYR A 114 16.34 11.58 -8.16
C TYR A 114 15.12 12.49 -8.34
N TYR A 115 13.94 11.99 -7.96
CA TYR A 115 12.67 12.71 -8.05
C TYR A 115 12.22 13.34 -6.73
N TYR A 116 13.12 13.59 -5.76
CA TYR A 116 12.75 14.03 -4.42
C TYR A 116 11.74 15.17 -4.39
N ASN A 117 12.03 16.29 -5.08
CA ASN A 117 11.16 17.47 -5.06
C ASN A 117 9.79 17.19 -5.71
N LEU A 118 9.77 16.38 -6.77
CA LEU A 118 8.53 15.97 -7.43
C LEU A 118 7.69 15.08 -6.51
N ILE A 119 8.31 14.07 -5.89
CA ILE A 119 7.63 13.16 -4.94
C ILE A 119 7.03 13.96 -3.79
N LYS A 120 7.82 14.86 -3.19
CA LYS A 120 7.39 15.71 -2.08
C LYS A 120 6.20 16.59 -2.46
N ALA A 121 6.22 17.20 -3.64
CA ALA A 121 5.11 17.99 -4.16
C ALA A 121 3.87 17.13 -4.41
N GLN A 122 4.03 15.98 -5.08
CA GLN A 122 2.91 15.07 -5.38
C GLN A 122 2.25 14.50 -4.13
N ILE A 123 3.01 14.22 -3.07
CA ILE A 123 2.46 13.80 -1.78
C ILE A 123 1.70 14.97 -1.14
N ALA A 124 2.28 16.19 -1.13
CA ALA A 124 1.65 17.37 -0.56
C ALA A 124 0.31 17.70 -1.23
N GLU A 125 0.26 17.57 -2.56
CA GLU A 125 -0.93 17.84 -3.38
C GLU A 125 -1.92 16.68 -3.42
N GLY A 126 -1.56 15.52 -2.84
CA GLY A 126 -2.43 14.35 -2.82
C GLY A 126 -2.51 13.60 -4.15
N ILE A 127 -1.49 13.71 -4.98
CA ILE A 127 -1.36 12.93 -6.21
C ILE A 127 -0.85 11.53 -5.87
N LEU A 128 0.25 11.44 -5.09
CA LEU A 128 0.67 10.19 -4.48
C LEU A 128 -0.08 10.02 -3.16
N GLN A 129 -0.91 8.98 -3.06
CA GLN A 129 -1.91 8.88 -2.00
C GLN A 129 -1.72 7.67 -1.10
N GLY A 130 -1.05 6.63 -1.57
CA GLY A 130 -0.97 5.39 -0.82
C GLY A 130 0.26 4.55 -1.13
N PHE A 131 0.31 3.43 -0.43
CA PHE A 131 1.29 2.39 -0.67
C PHE A 131 0.67 1.22 -1.42
N SER A 132 1.52 0.50 -2.14
CA SER A 132 1.19 -0.79 -2.75
C SER A 132 2.35 -1.75 -2.53
N ASN A 133 2.06 -3.00 -2.27
CA ASN A 133 3.08 -4.04 -2.11
C ASN A 133 3.35 -4.74 -3.44
N TYR A 134 4.58 -5.25 -3.59
CA TYR A 134 4.97 -6.14 -4.67
C TYR A 134 5.93 -7.20 -4.16
N GLY A 135 5.68 -8.46 -4.51
CA GLY A 135 6.51 -9.56 -4.04
C GLY A 135 6.05 -10.92 -4.55
N GLY A 136 6.64 -11.97 -4.00
CA GLY A 136 6.31 -13.35 -4.34
C GLY A 136 5.33 -13.97 -3.34
N MET A 137 4.26 -14.54 -3.84
CA MET A 137 3.39 -15.42 -3.07
C MET A 137 4.11 -16.77 -2.94
N ARG A 138 4.51 -17.13 -1.72
CA ARG A 138 5.20 -18.40 -1.45
C ARG A 138 4.21 -19.51 -1.17
N ASP A 139 3.09 -19.14 -0.54
CA ASP A 139 1.97 -20.04 -0.28
C ASP A 139 0.65 -19.29 -0.44
N CYS A 140 -0.30 -19.88 -1.13
CA CYS A 140 -1.60 -19.29 -1.38
C CYS A 140 -2.63 -20.37 -1.72
N GLU A 141 -3.90 -20.07 -1.48
CA GLU A 141 -5.05 -20.90 -1.82
C GLU A 141 -6.13 -20.07 -2.52
N TRP A 142 -6.96 -20.75 -3.31
CA TRP A 142 -8.12 -20.10 -3.91
C TRP A 142 -9.29 -20.09 -2.93
N ASP A 143 -9.84 -18.93 -2.66
CA ASP A 143 -11.04 -18.75 -1.85
C ASP A 143 -12.25 -18.62 -2.79
N GLU A 144 -13.03 -19.70 -2.89
CA GLU A 144 -14.24 -19.74 -3.74
C GLU A 144 -15.34 -18.81 -3.23
N GLU A 145 -15.39 -18.53 -1.93
CA GLU A 145 -16.43 -17.69 -1.32
C GLU A 145 -16.23 -16.22 -1.69
N ASN A 146 -15.00 -15.75 -1.66
CA ASN A 146 -14.65 -14.36 -1.95
C ASN A 146 -14.18 -14.12 -3.39
N ASP A 147 -14.07 -15.18 -4.21
CA ASP A 147 -13.51 -15.14 -5.58
C ASP A 147 -12.13 -14.47 -5.58
N ALA A 148 -11.25 -14.89 -4.66
CA ALA A 148 -9.96 -14.25 -4.39
C ALA A 148 -8.85 -15.29 -4.18
N VAL A 149 -7.61 -14.87 -4.43
CA VAL A 149 -6.41 -15.62 -4.02
C VAL A 149 -6.05 -15.22 -2.60
N LYS A 150 -6.16 -16.18 -1.68
CA LYS A 150 -5.81 -16.02 -0.28
C LYS A 150 -4.34 -16.36 -0.07
N VAL A 151 -3.54 -15.36 0.27
CA VAL A 151 -2.09 -15.48 0.45
C VAL A 151 -1.79 -15.74 1.92
N THR A 152 -1.08 -16.83 2.19
CA THR A 152 -0.70 -17.28 3.55
C THR A 152 0.79 -17.12 3.86
N ASP A 153 1.66 -17.04 2.83
CA ASP A 153 3.10 -16.68 2.97
C ASP A 153 3.50 -15.76 1.82
N PHE A 154 3.99 -14.55 2.15
CA PHE A 154 4.35 -13.52 1.18
C PHE A 154 5.77 -13.00 1.41
N ALA A 155 6.54 -12.91 0.33
CA ALA A 155 7.87 -12.32 0.34
C ALA A 155 7.83 -10.94 -0.33
N LEU A 156 7.81 -9.88 0.45
CA LEU A 156 7.84 -8.52 -0.05
C LEU A 156 9.18 -8.22 -0.75
N MET A 157 9.14 -7.78 -2.00
CA MET A 157 10.32 -7.36 -2.76
C MET A 157 10.51 -5.85 -2.69
N HIS A 158 9.42 -5.07 -2.84
CA HIS A 158 9.43 -3.63 -2.64
C HIS A 158 8.05 -3.11 -2.21
N ALA A 159 8.04 -1.95 -1.57
CA ALA A 159 6.86 -1.12 -1.41
C ALA A 159 6.85 -0.03 -2.48
N SER A 160 5.67 0.37 -2.94
CA SER A 160 5.52 1.45 -3.92
C SER A 160 4.69 2.60 -3.39
N LEU A 161 5.09 3.83 -3.75
CA LEU A 161 4.22 4.99 -3.70
C LEU A 161 3.37 5.03 -4.97
N VAL A 162 2.06 5.10 -4.82
CA VAL A 162 1.09 5.06 -5.93
C VAL A 162 0.02 6.14 -5.77
N ALA A 163 -0.59 6.53 -6.89
CA ALA A 163 -1.72 7.45 -6.88
C ALA A 163 -2.98 6.77 -6.34
N THR A 164 -3.21 5.51 -6.72
CA THR A 164 -4.36 4.71 -6.27
C THR A 164 -3.87 3.34 -5.86
N PRO A 165 -3.85 3.01 -4.57
CA PRO A 165 -3.50 1.67 -4.11
C PRO A 165 -4.59 0.67 -4.50
N ALA A 166 -4.20 -0.56 -4.85
CA ALA A 166 -5.14 -1.66 -5.10
C ALA A 166 -5.80 -2.14 -3.80
N ASP A 167 -5.12 -2.04 -2.68
CA ASP A 167 -5.69 -2.26 -1.35
C ASP A 167 -6.37 -0.97 -0.89
N THR A 168 -7.68 -1.02 -0.75
CA THR A 168 -8.52 0.15 -0.38
C THR A 168 -8.23 0.68 1.03
N GLY A 169 -7.47 -0.05 1.85
CA GLY A 169 -6.97 0.39 3.15
C GLY A 169 -5.55 0.96 3.13
N ALA A 170 -4.81 0.81 2.04
CA ALA A 170 -3.38 1.13 1.96
C ALA A 170 -3.08 2.60 1.61
N TRP A 171 -3.68 3.52 2.33
CA TRP A 171 -3.49 4.96 2.13
C TRP A 171 -2.35 5.53 2.98
N LEU A 172 -1.78 6.65 2.52
CA LEU A 172 -0.90 7.47 3.34
C LEU A 172 -1.69 8.10 4.50
N GLU A 173 -1.10 8.12 5.67
CA GLU A 173 -1.72 8.41 6.97
C GLU A 173 -2.59 9.69 7.02
N ALA A 174 -2.19 10.77 6.35
CA ALA A 174 -2.94 12.03 6.35
C ALA A 174 -4.25 12.00 5.53
N GLN A 175 -4.49 10.97 4.72
CA GLN A 175 -5.71 10.85 3.92
C GLN A 175 -6.89 10.30 4.71
N ASN A 176 -6.65 9.50 5.74
CA ASN A 176 -7.73 8.89 6.54
C ASN A 176 -8.63 9.91 7.26
N THR A 177 -8.17 11.15 7.44
CA THR A 177 -8.98 12.21 8.05
C THR A 177 -9.90 12.98 7.09
N ALA A 178 -9.60 12.95 5.77
CA ALA A 178 -10.34 13.74 4.77
C ALA A 178 -11.44 12.94 4.05
N PHE A 179 -11.37 11.62 4.05
CA PHE A 179 -12.26 10.76 3.23
C PHE A 179 -13.59 10.35 3.89
N HIS A 180 -13.89 10.82 5.10
CA HIS A 180 -15.18 10.53 5.77
C HIS A 180 -16.43 11.10 5.07
N GLY A 181 -16.31 11.72 3.90
CA GLY A 181 -17.40 12.37 3.20
C GLY A 181 -17.68 11.91 1.75
N PHE A 182 -16.80 11.15 1.12
CA PHE A 182 -17.03 10.75 -0.28
C PHE A 182 -17.74 9.39 -0.35
N LYS A 183 -19.07 9.43 -0.41
CA LYS A 183 -19.84 8.32 -0.95
C LYS A 183 -19.66 8.41 -2.46
N ALA A 184 -18.84 7.54 -3.05
CA ALA A 184 -18.90 7.34 -4.49
C ALA A 184 -20.35 7.01 -4.86
N PRO A 185 -20.94 7.65 -5.88
CA PRO A 185 -22.22 7.21 -6.40
C PRO A 185 -22.00 5.79 -6.93
N ILE A 186 -22.63 4.82 -6.29
CA ILE A 186 -22.70 3.45 -6.79
C ILE A 186 -23.74 3.49 -7.89
N ASP A 187 -23.35 3.79 -9.11
CA ASP A 187 -24.15 3.45 -10.28
C ASP A 187 -24.02 1.93 -10.48
N ASN A 188 -24.94 1.25 -9.82
CA ASN A 188 -25.14 -0.17 -9.98
C ASN A 188 -25.91 -0.42 -11.25
N GLU A 189 -25.21 -0.81 -12.30
CA GLU A 189 -25.68 -1.79 -13.28
C GLU A 189 -24.56 -2.15 -14.24
N VAL A 190 -23.49 -2.77 -13.73
CA VAL A 190 -22.55 -3.48 -14.59
C VAL A 190 -23.06 -4.91 -14.72
N ASN A 191 -23.43 -5.28 -15.93
CA ASN A 191 -23.94 -6.59 -16.31
C ASN A 191 -22.90 -7.68 -15.99
N PRO A 192 -23.22 -8.72 -15.19
CA PRO A 192 -22.26 -9.77 -14.78
C PRO A 192 -21.59 -10.53 -15.95
N LYS A 193 -22.12 -10.39 -17.17
CA LYS A 193 -21.52 -11.00 -18.36
C LYS A 193 -20.34 -10.25 -18.93
N GLU A 194 -20.26 -8.93 -18.75
CA GLU A 194 -19.11 -8.12 -19.21
C GLU A 194 -17.89 -8.26 -18.33
N GLN A 195 -18.05 -8.56 -17.04
CA GLN A 195 -16.93 -8.81 -16.13
C GLN A 195 -16.19 -10.12 -16.45
N LYS A 196 -16.87 -11.14 -16.98
CA LYS A 196 -16.19 -12.40 -17.35
C LYS A 196 -15.29 -12.24 -18.56
N GLU A 197 -15.68 -11.45 -19.54
CA GLU A 197 -14.86 -11.23 -20.76
C GLU A 197 -13.61 -10.42 -20.49
N THR A 198 -13.66 -9.43 -19.59
CA THR A 198 -12.48 -8.64 -19.18
C THR A 198 -11.50 -9.48 -18.34
N THR A 199 -11.98 -10.33 -17.45
CA THR A 199 -11.13 -11.19 -16.60
C THR A 199 -10.39 -12.26 -17.43
N GLU A 200 -11.01 -12.81 -18.48
CA GLU A 200 -10.31 -13.74 -19.39
C GLU A 200 -9.26 -13.07 -20.27
N ALA A 201 -9.47 -11.81 -20.68
CA ALA A 201 -8.48 -11.06 -21.45
C ALA A 201 -7.18 -10.78 -20.67
N TRP A 202 -7.24 -10.60 -19.37
CA TRP A 202 -6.05 -10.39 -18.53
C TRP A 202 -5.26 -11.67 -18.26
N ARG A 203 -5.91 -12.85 -18.30
CA ARG A 203 -5.23 -14.16 -18.15
C ARG A 203 -4.35 -14.55 -19.33
N LEU A 204 -4.48 -13.88 -20.47
CA LEU A 204 -3.68 -14.13 -21.67
C LEU A 204 -2.46 -13.19 -21.82
N LEU A 205 -2.25 -12.27 -20.87
CA LEU A 205 -1.17 -11.28 -20.92
C LEU A 205 -0.13 -11.46 -19.79
N VAL A 206 -0.17 -12.59 -19.05
CA VAL A 206 0.84 -12.95 -18.04
C VAL A 206 1.58 -14.20 -18.48
#